data_43edc2ea7d8054534c8c2a0a6a5f4a18
#
_entry.id   43edc2ea7d8054534c8c2a0a6a5f4a18
#
_cell.length_a   1.000
_cell.length_b   1.000
_cell.length_c   1.000
_cell.angle_alpha   90.00
_cell.angle_beta   90.00
_cell.angle_gamma   90.00
#
_symmetry.space_group_name_H-M   'P 1'
#
loop_
_entity.id
_entity.type
_entity.pdbx_description
1 polymer ?
#
loop_
_entity_poly.entity_id
_entity_poly.type
_entity_poly.pdbx_seq_one_letter_code
_entity_poly.pdbx_strand_id
1 'polypeptide(L)'
;MKVLVSACIMGTNCKYNGKNNKNLAAVNFLKDKEVILICPELLAGMEIPRPCAEIVNGSVVDENGKNVDLAYRKAVSLALSKIQNEEIDLAILQSRSPTCGVNQIYDGSFTGKLTAGTGLFAKALKQRGYKVVDVEEIGNCFMEASI
;
A
#
# COMPACT_ATOMS: atom_id res chain seq x y z
N MET A 1 -17.95 -8.27 6.22
CA MET A 1 -16.97 -7.19 6.14
C MET A 1 -16.28 -7.21 4.78
N LYS A 2 -16.20 -6.08 4.15
CA LYS A 2 -15.50 -5.91 2.87
C LYS A 2 -14.18 -5.19 3.11
N VAL A 3 -13.05 -5.79 2.73
CA VAL A 3 -11.71 -5.32 3.05
C VAL A 3 -10.93 -5.04 1.78
N LEU A 4 -10.37 -3.83 1.69
CA LEU A 4 -9.43 -3.45 0.64
C LEU A 4 -8.04 -3.86 1.08
N VAL A 5 -7.29 -4.55 0.21
CA VAL A 5 -6.00 -5.12 0.58
C VAL A 5 -4.96 -4.84 -0.51
N SER A 6 -3.78 -4.39 -0.12
CA SER A 6 -2.63 -4.31 -1.03
C SER A 6 -2.41 -5.70 -1.65
N ALA A 7 -2.45 -5.81 -2.96
CA ALA A 7 -2.44 -7.10 -3.66
C ALA A 7 -1.21 -7.95 -3.33
N CYS A 8 -0.05 -7.34 -3.10
CA CYS A 8 1.18 -8.06 -2.77
C CYS A 8 1.08 -8.83 -1.45
N ILE A 9 0.23 -8.40 -0.51
CA ILE A 9 0.01 -9.07 0.78
C ILE A 9 -0.59 -10.46 0.59
N MET A 10 -1.41 -10.63 -0.45
CA MET A 10 -2.09 -11.89 -0.77
C MET A 10 -1.29 -12.77 -1.73
N GLY A 11 -0.09 -12.36 -2.09
CA GLY A 11 0.81 -13.15 -2.94
C GLY A 11 0.91 -12.71 -4.39
N THR A 12 0.27 -11.59 -4.78
CA THR A 12 0.43 -11.06 -6.13
C THR A 12 1.84 -10.50 -6.31
N ASN A 13 2.52 -10.89 -7.39
CA ASN A 13 3.89 -10.48 -7.67
C ASN A 13 3.94 -9.09 -8.31
N CYS A 14 3.46 -8.09 -7.60
CA CYS A 14 3.38 -6.70 -8.07
C CYS A 14 4.32 -5.73 -7.34
N LYS A 15 5.18 -6.24 -6.47
CA LYS A 15 6.22 -5.45 -5.83
C LYS A 15 7.22 -4.97 -6.87
N TYR A 16 7.94 -3.85 -6.59
CA TYR A 16 8.87 -3.27 -7.56
C TYR A 16 9.91 -4.26 -8.12
N ASN A 17 10.30 -5.27 -7.34
CA ASN A 17 11.28 -6.29 -7.76
C ASN A 17 10.65 -7.55 -8.37
N GLY A 18 9.34 -7.54 -8.66
CA GLY A 18 8.63 -8.67 -9.23
C GLY A 18 8.26 -9.75 -8.22
N LYS A 19 8.43 -9.48 -6.94
CA LYS A 19 8.10 -10.40 -5.85
C LYS A 19 6.80 -9.97 -5.18
N ASN A 20 6.48 -10.58 -4.05
CA ASN A 20 5.30 -10.27 -3.26
C ASN A 20 5.67 -10.12 -1.79
N ASN A 21 4.70 -9.69 -0.99
CA ASN A 21 4.82 -9.52 0.45
C ASN A 21 3.78 -10.37 1.17
N LYS A 22 3.56 -11.61 0.70
CA LYS A 22 2.54 -12.50 1.28
C LYS A 22 2.67 -12.57 2.79
N ASN A 23 1.57 -12.28 3.48
CA ASN A 23 1.50 -12.25 4.93
C ASN A 23 0.45 -13.24 5.40
N LEU A 24 0.90 -14.31 6.07
CA LEU A 24 0.01 -15.40 6.49
C LEU A 24 -1.02 -14.96 7.52
N ALA A 25 -0.68 -14.05 8.43
CA ALA A 25 -1.61 -13.53 9.41
C ALA A 25 -2.76 -12.78 8.71
N ALA A 26 -2.42 -11.97 7.71
CA ALA A 26 -3.43 -11.26 6.92
C ALA A 26 -4.29 -12.22 6.11
N VAL A 27 -3.68 -13.21 5.47
CA VAL A 27 -4.41 -14.24 4.70
C VAL A 27 -5.40 -14.96 5.60
N ASN A 28 -4.99 -15.34 6.81
CA ASN A 28 -5.87 -16.01 7.78
C ASN A 28 -6.99 -15.10 8.25
N PHE A 29 -6.69 -13.85 8.56
CA PHE A 29 -7.69 -12.86 8.97
C PHE A 29 -8.77 -12.68 7.90
N LEU A 30 -8.39 -12.75 6.63
CA LEU A 30 -9.27 -12.45 5.50
C LEU A 30 -10.09 -13.64 4.98
N LYS A 31 -9.88 -14.85 5.51
CA LYS A 31 -10.52 -16.08 5.00
C LYS A 31 -12.03 -16.03 4.89
N ASP A 32 -12.69 -15.37 5.83
CA ASP A 32 -14.15 -15.29 5.90
C ASP A 32 -14.71 -13.93 5.47
N LYS A 33 -13.87 -13.11 4.81
CA LYS A 33 -14.21 -11.76 4.44
C LYS A 33 -14.22 -11.58 2.93
N GLU A 34 -15.00 -10.62 2.47
CA GLU A 34 -14.95 -10.20 1.07
C GLU A 34 -13.72 -9.31 0.86
N VAL A 35 -12.87 -9.66 -0.10
CA VAL A 35 -11.58 -9.00 -0.32
C VAL A 35 -11.54 -8.33 -1.67
N ILE A 36 -11.11 -7.07 -1.70
CA ILE A 36 -10.80 -6.34 -2.92
C ILE A 36 -9.29 -6.13 -2.95
N LEU A 37 -8.61 -6.74 -3.92
CA LEU A 37 -7.18 -6.57 -4.10
C LEU A 37 -6.91 -5.30 -4.89
N ILE A 38 -5.90 -4.55 -4.47
CA ILE A 38 -5.51 -3.31 -5.13
C ILE A 38 -3.98 -3.18 -5.18
N CYS A 39 -3.47 -2.81 -6.33
CA CYS A 39 -2.09 -2.35 -6.50
C CYS A 39 -2.12 -1.15 -7.43
N PRO A 40 -2.00 0.07 -6.89
CA PRO A 40 -2.07 1.28 -7.72
C PRO A 40 -1.07 1.28 -8.87
N GLU A 41 0.16 0.85 -8.61
CA GLU A 41 1.21 0.79 -9.62
C GLU A 41 0.84 -0.17 -10.77
N LEU A 42 0.25 -1.31 -10.44
CA LEU A 42 -0.20 -2.27 -11.44
C LEU A 42 -1.34 -1.73 -12.29
N LEU A 43 -2.29 -1.03 -11.64
CA LEU A 43 -3.40 -0.36 -12.34
C LEU A 43 -2.90 0.68 -13.33
N ALA A 44 -1.83 1.38 -12.99
CA ALA A 44 -1.23 2.40 -13.85
C ALA A 44 -0.38 1.79 -14.98
N GLY A 45 -0.23 0.46 -15.03
CA GLY A 45 0.59 -0.20 -16.03
C GLY A 45 2.08 -0.01 -15.84
N MET A 46 2.53 0.23 -14.63
CA MET A 46 3.96 0.37 -14.36
C MET A 46 4.69 -0.94 -14.58
N GLU A 47 5.92 -0.85 -15.08
CA GLU A 47 6.75 -2.01 -15.36
C GLU A 47 7.09 -2.79 -14.08
N ILE A 48 7.25 -4.10 -14.22
CA ILE A 48 7.73 -4.99 -13.17
C ILE A 48 8.87 -5.84 -13.78
N PRO A 49 10.09 -5.81 -13.26
CA PRO A 49 10.55 -4.96 -12.16
C PRO A 49 10.68 -3.49 -12.55
N ARG A 50 10.70 -2.63 -11.56
CA ARG A 50 10.90 -1.19 -11.72
C ARG A 50 11.84 -0.68 -10.63
N PRO A 51 12.50 0.49 -10.82
CA PRO A 51 13.33 1.06 -9.76
C PRO A 51 12.51 1.30 -8.49
N CYS A 52 13.11 1.08 -7.33
CA CYS A 52 12.44 1.43 -6.08
C CYS A 52 12.34 2.96 -5.97
N ALA A 53 11.34 3.43 -5.23
CA ALA A 53 11.06 4.85 -5.10
C ALA A 53 10.80 5.22 -3.66
N GLU A 54 11.11 6.47 -3.31
CA GLU A 54 10.87 7.05 -1.99
C GLU A 54 10.31 8.45 -2.15
N ILE A 55 9.68 8.96 -1.09
CA ILE A 55 9.19 10.34 -1.08
C ILE A 55 10.32 11.25 -0.63
N VAL A 56 10.69 12.20 -1.49
CA VAL A 56 11.75 13.18 -1.26
C VAL A 56 11.12 14.58 -1.37
N ASN A 57 11.12 15.33 -0.28
CA ASN A 57 10.54 16.68 -0.24
C ASN A 57 9.10 16.71 -0.80
N GLY A 58 8.30 15.71 -0.47
CA GLY A 58 6.90 15.64 -0.89
C GLY A 58 6.66 15.08 -2.29
N SER A 59 7.70 14.72 -3.03
CA SER A 59 7.59 14.14 -4.37
C SER A 59 8.18 12.75 -4.42
N VAL A 60 7.58 11.86 -5.21
CA VAL A 60 8.10 10.51 -5.40
C VAL A 60 9.26 10.53 -6.39
N VAL A 61 10.41 10.03 -5.96
CA VAL A 61 11.65 9.98 -6.75
C VAL A 61 12.16 8.55 -6.74
N ASP A 62 12.64 8.04 -7.88
CA ASP A 62 13.21 6.70 -7.94
C ASP A 62 14.69 6.69 -7.54
N GLU A 63 15.26 5.48 -7.38
CA GLU A 63 16.64 5.30 -6.96
C GLU A 63 17.66 5.85 -7.94
N ASN A 64 17.25 6.14 -9.18
CA ASN A 64 18.10 6.75 -10.21
C ASN A 64 17.99 8.27 -10.23
N GLY A 65 17.27 8.85 -9.27
CA GLY A 65 17.07 10.31 -9.18
C GLY A 65 15.98 10.85 -10.07
N LYS A 66 15.23 10.00 -10.77
CA LYS A 66 14.14 10.44 -11.64
C LYS A 66 12.91 10.78 -10.82
N ASN A 67 12.33 11.95 -11.07
CA ASN A 67 11.05 12.33 -10.46
C ASN A 67 9.93 11.53 -11.14
N VAL A 68 9.25 10.69 -10.38
CA VAL A 68 8.16 9.84 -10.87
C VAL A 68 6.83 10.17 -10.16
N ASP A 69 6.79 11.32 -9.52
CA ASP A 69 5.64 11.76 -8.71
C ASP A 69 4.33 11.76 -9.48
N LEU A 70 4.34 12.29 -10.69
CA LEU A 70 3.13 12.37 -11.51
C LEU A 70 2.57 10.98 -11.81
N ALA A 71 3.44 10.01 -12.14
CA ALA A 71 3.02 8.64 -12.41
C ALA A 71 2.41 7.98 -11.18
N TYR A 72 3.01 8.18 -10.00
CA TYR A 72 2.49 7.63 -8.75
C TYR A 72 1.17 8.28 -8.34
N ARG A 73 1.03 9.59 -8.50
CA ARG A 73 -0.24 10.26 -8.22
C ARG A 73 -1.35 9.82 -9.15
N LYS A 74 -1.03 9.58 -10.42
CA LYS A 74 -1.97 9.00 -11.39
C LYS A 74 -2.38 7.60 -10.97
N ALA A 75 -1.44 6.79 -10.50
CA ALA A 75 -1.72 5.44 -10.01
C ALA A 75 -2.72 5.48 -8.83
N VAL A 76 -2.51 6.39 -7.89
CA VAL A 76 -3.40 6.58 -6.74
C VAL A 76 -4.80 7.01 -7.22
N SER A 77 -4.86 7.93 -8.16
CA SER A 77 -6.14 8.40 -8.73
C SER A 77 -6.93 7.26 -9.39
N LEU A 78 -6.24 6.40 -10.14
CA LEU A 78 -6.86 5.22 -10.77
C LEU A 78 -7.38 4.25 -9.70
N ALA A 79 -6.61 4.01 -8.65
CA ALA A 79 -7.01 3.13 -7.56
C ALA A 79 -8.25 3.67 -6.84
N LEU A 80 -8.29 4.97 -6.55
CA LEU A 80 -9.44 5.60 -5.92
C LEU A 80 -10.69 5.51 -6.80
N SER A 81 -10.54 5.70 -8.11
CA SER A 81 -11.64 5.57 -9.05
C SER A 81 -12.22 4.16 -9.08
N LYS A 82 -11.33 3.16 -8.99
CA LYS A 82 -11.75 1.75 -9.00
C LYS A 82 -12.63 1.40 -7.81
N ILE A 83 -12.38 2.00 -6.65
CA ILE A 83 -13.06 1.66 -5.41
C ILE A 83 -14.17 2.64 -5.00
N GLN A 84 -14.39 3.70 -5.75
CA GLN A 84 -15.26 4.81 -5.34
C GLN A 84 -16.71 4.40 -5.04
N ASN A 85 -17.19 3.34 -5.67
CA ASN A 85 -18.57 2.84 -5.50
C ASN A 85 -18.64 1.61 -4.57
N GLU A 86 -17.53 1.24 -3.95
CA GLU A 86 -17.46 0.10 -3.06
C GLU A 86 -17.64 0.52 -1.60
N GLU A 87 -18.39 -0.29 -0.86
CA GLU A 87 -18.53 -0.10 0.59
C GLU A 87 -17.42 -0.84 1.31
N ILE A 88 -16.33 -0.14 1.60
CA ILE A 88 -15.14 -0.72 2.21
C ILE A 88 -15.16 -0.45 3.71
N ASP A 89 -15.08 -1.51 4.51
CA ASP A 89 -15.09 -1.43 5.97
C ASP A 89 -13.69 -1.21 6.55
N LEU A 90 -12.67 -1.70 5.86
CA LEU A 90 -11.30 -1.66 6.33
C LEU A 90 -10.34 -1.72 5.14
N ALA A 91 -9.24 -1.00 5.21
CA ALA A 91 -8.14 -1.11 4.24
C ALA A 91 -6.89 -1.61 4.97
N ILE A 92 -6.32 -2.71 4.49
CA ILE A 92 -5.06 -3.27 5.00
C ILE A 92 -4.00 -3.06 3.93
N LEU A 93 -3.01 -2.24 4.23
CA LEU A 93 -1.99 -1.84 3.26
C LEU A 93 -0.59 -2.32 3.65
N GLN A 94 0.24 -2.52 2.63
CA GLN A 94 1.62 -2.94 2.80
C GLN A 94 2.46 -1.83 3.45
N SER A 95 3.33 -2.24 4.37
CA SER A 95 4.20 -1.33 5.12
C SER A 95 5.22 -0.59 4.26
N ARG A 96 5.53 0.62 4.63
CA ARG A 96 6.74 1.39 4.26
C ARG A 96 6.85 1.86 2.82
N SER A 97 5.95 1.48 1.93
CA SER A 97 6.05 1.91 0.54
C SER A 97 5.63 3.38 0.39
N PRO A 98 6.12 4.08 -0.66
CA PRO A 98 5.68 5.46 -0.91
C PRO A 98 4.21 5.55 -1.29
N THR A 99 3.58 4.44 -1.64
CA THR A 99 2.17 4.36 -2.00
C THR A 99 1.31 3.89 -0.83
N CYS A 100 1.66 2.77 -0.21
CA CYS A 100 0.80 2.07 0.75
C CYS A 100 1.22 2.22 2.21
N GLY A 101 2.41 2.75 2.51
CA GLY A 101 2.88 2.90 3.89
C GLY A 101 1.90 3.68 4.75
N VAL A 102 1.53 3.10 5.91
CA VAL A 102 0.47 3.69 6.75
C VAL A 102 1.05 4.56 7.86
N ASN A 103 2.05 4.06 8.57
CA ASN A 103 2.62 4.71 9.75
C ASN A 103 4.04 5.20 9.53
N GLN A 104 4.79 4.50 8.69
CA GLN A 104 6.18 4.79 8.38
C GLN A 104 6.44 4.63 6.89
N ILE A 105 7.34 5.45 6.39
CA ILE A 105 7.86 5.35 5.01
C ILE A 105 9.37 5.50 5.07
N TYR A 106 10.05 5.17 3.98
CA TYR A 106 11.47 5.47 3.86
C TYR A 106 11.66 6.98 3.75
N ASP A 107 12.78 7.48 4.31
CA ASP A 107 12.98 8.91 4.53
C ASP A 107 13.42 9.72 3.30
N GLY A 108 13.58 9.07 2.16
CA GLY A 108 14.00 9.72 0.91
C GLY A 108 15.51 9.72 0.69
N SER A 109 16.29 9.16 1.61
CA SER A 109 17.76 9.10 1.47
C SER A 109 18.25 7.87 0.71
N PHE A 110 17.37 6.90 0.44
CA PHE A 110 17.71 5.61 -0.17
C PHE A 110 18.75 4.82 0.61
N THR A 111 18.74 4.95 1.94
CA THR A 111 19.68 4.30 2.85
C THR A 111 19.01 3.29 3.79
N GLY A 112 17.74 2.99 3.57
CA GLY A 112 16.98 2.09 4.41
C GLY A 112 16.47 2.71 5.70
N LYS A 113 16.60 3.99 5.88
CA LYS A 113 16.11 4.70 7.07
C LYS A 113 14.61 4.98 6.94
N LEU A 114 13.90 4.78 8.02
CA LEU A 114 12.46 5.03 8.12
C LEU A 114 12.18 6.34 8.85
N THR A 115 11.08 6.96 8.49
CA THR A 115 10.54 8.14 9.17
C THR A 115 9.03 7.99 9.34
N ALA A 116 8.47 8.69 10.31
CA ALA A 116 7.02 8.78 10.44
C ALA A 116 6.46 9.44 9.18
N GLY A 117 5.43 8.83 8.62
CA GLY A 117 4.81 9.36 7.40
C GLY A 117 3.85 8.37 6.79
N THR A 118 3.20 8.80 5.71
CA THR A 118 2.13 8.04 5.05
C THR A 118 2.35 8.07 3.55
N GLY A 119 2.22 6.90 2.92
CA GLY A 119 2.26 6.80 1.47
C GLY A 119 1.08 7.51 0.81
N LEU A 120 1.19 7.78 -0.48
CA LEU A 120 0.19 8.60 -1.21
C LEU A 120 -1.21 8.00 -1.19
N PHE A 121 -1.33 6.70 -1.41
CA PHE A 121 -2.62 6.02 -1.42
C PHE A 121 -3.22 5.91 -0.02
N ALA A 122 -2.40 5.53 0.96
CA ALA A 122 -2.83 5.46 2.36
C ALA A 122 -3.35 6.80 2.84
N LYS A 123 -2.64 7.89 2.51
CA LYS A 123 -3.04 9.24 2.86
C LYS A 123 -4.38 9.62 2.23
N ALA A 124 -4.55 9.32 0.94
CA ALA A 124 -5.79 9.63 0.23
C ALA A 124 -6.99 8.87 0.81
N LEU A 125 -6.80 7.60 1.17
CA LEU A 125 -7.84 6.80 1.82
C LEU A 125 -8.22 7.38 3.19
N LYS A 126 -7.24 7.75 4.00
CA LYS A 126 -7.49 8.38 5.30
C LYS A 126 -8.26 9.70 5.15
N GLN A 127 -7.88 10.52 4.19
CA GLN A 127 -8.56 11.79 3.91
C GLN A 127 -10.01 11.61 3.50
N ARG A 128 -10.34 10.47 2.89
CA ARG A 128 -11.71 10.13 2.49
C ARG A 128 -12.51 9.43 3.59
N GLY A 129 -11.92 9.27 4.78
CA GLY A 129 -12.61 8.70 5.93
C GLY A 129 -12.55 7.18 6.05
N TYR A 130 -11.79 6.50 5.21
CA TYR A 130 -11.61 5.05 5.33
C TYR A 130 -10.75 4.72 6.55
N LYS A 131 -11.06 3.61 7.21
CA LYS A 131 -10.22 3.04 8.25
C LYS A 131 -9.07 2.31 7.58
N VAL A 132 -7.84 2.74 7.84
CA VAL A 132 -6.63 2.21 7.20
C VAL A 132 -5.68 1.69 8.25
N VAL A 133 -5.21 0.46 8.10
CA VAL A 133 -4.25 -0.16 9.01
C VAL A 133 -3.07 -0.72 8.22
N ASP A 134 -1.91 -0.74 8.86
CA ASP A 134 -0.71 -1.39 8.33
C ASP A 134 -0.85 -2.90 8.49
N VAL A 135 -0.36 -3.66 7.50
CA VAL A 135 -0.44 -5.12 7.54
C VAL A 135 0.22 -5.71 8.79
N GLU A 136 1.27 -5.06 9.30
CA GLU A 136 1.97 -5.53 10.50
C GLU A 136 1.09 -5.44 11.76
N GLU A 137 0.07 -4.57 11.76
CA GLU A 137 -0.87 -4.45 12.88
C GLU A 137 -1.86 -5.61 12.99
N ILE A 138 -2.05 -6.37 11.91
CA ILE A 138 -3.02 -7.47 11.89
C ILE A 138 -2.68 -8.54 12.92
N GLY A 139 -1.41 -8.94 13.01
CA GLY A 139 -0.99 -9.95 13.98
C GLY A 139 -1.11 -9.49 15.43
N ASN A 140 -0.94 -8.19 15.70
CA ASN A 140 -0.90 -7.66 17.06
C ASN A 140 -2.27 -7.24 17.59
N CYS A 141 -3.09 -6.57 16.76
CA CYS A 141 -4.36 -5.98 17.22
C CYS A 141 -5.56 -6.88 16.97
N PHE A 142 -5.63 -7.51 15.80
CA PHE A 142 -6.85 -8.21 15.37
C PHE A 142 -6.88 -9.67 15.78
N MET A 143 -5.74 -10.34 15.83
CA MET A 143 -5.69 -11.73 16.26
C MET A 143 -5.89 -11.85 17.77
N GLU A 144 -5.36 -10.93 18.54
CA GLU A 144 -5.59 -10.89 19.99
C GLU A 144 -7.06 -10.62 20.32
N ALA A 145 -7.69 -9.73 19.58
CA ALA A 145 -9.10 -9.41 19.77
C ALA A 145 -10.04 -10.56 19.39
N SER A 146 -9.57 -11.51 18.59
CA SER A 146 -10.34 -12.68 18.15
C SER A 146 -10.32 -13.84 19.15
N ILE A 147 -9.44 -13.77 20.10
CA ILE A 147 -9.27 -14.79 21.12
C ILE A 147 -10.20 -14.47 22.28
#